data_0452cf3da0a563ba80fdee229ff61e69
#
_entry.id   0452cf3da0a563ba80fdee229ff61e69
#
_cell.length_a   1.000
_cell.length_b   1.000
_cell.length_c   1.000
_cell.angle_alpha   90.00
_cell.angle_beta   90.00
_cell.angle_gamma   90.00
#
_symmetry.space_group_name_H-M   'P 1'
#
loop_
_entity.id
_entity.type
_entity.pdbx_description
1 polymer ?
#
loop_
_entity_poly.entity_id
_entity_poly.type
_entity_poly.pdbx_seq_one_letter_code
_entity_poly.pdbx_strand_id
1 'polypeptide(L)'
;MVQMQTWRRGRILVADRIHRGERPIEEVLDEAEDVKRVSGTAVFLFKDLGKAPPALVNNLKHNKVLHKCTLIVAIDTAEEPRVASEDRAHITKVAPGVFQVQITFGFMDEPDVPAVLSTLSHFGLEYDADDVTYFLGHESIIAGKAPGMNPLQEHLFVWLNRGADSAGRFLNLPTDRVFEVGSRVEI
;
A
#
# COMPACT_ATOMS: atom_id res chain seq x y z
N MET A 1 -1.32 -7.06 -38.42
CA MET A 1 -0.95 -5.74 -37.84
C MET A 1 -2.05 -5.09 -36.96
N VAL A 2 -3.34 -5.37 -37.15
CA VAL A 2 -4.46 -4.77 -36.42
C VAL A 2 -4.53 -5.21 -34.94
N GLN A 3 -4.20 -6.45 -34.61
CA GLN A 3 -4.29 -6.98 -33.24
C GLN A 3 -3.32 -6.31 -32.25
N MET A 4 -2.13 -5.91 -32.71
CA MET A 4 -1.11 -5.30 -31.83
C MET A 4 -1.44 -3.85 -31.47
N GLN A 5 -2.14 -3.12 -32.34
CA GLN A 5 -2.60 -1.75 -32.09
C GLN A 5 -3.80 -1.71 -31.14
N THR A 6 -4.71 -2.68 -31.25
CA THR A 6 -5.89 -2.79 -30.39
C THR A 6 -5.46 -3.12 -28.96
N TRP A 7 -4.46 -3.97 -28.80
CA TRP A 7 -3.93 -4.33 -27.48
C TRP A 7 -3.16 -3.18 -26.80
N ARG A 8 -2.38 -2.40 -27.57
CA ARG A 8 -1.71 -1.18 -27.08
C ARG A 8 -2.73 -0.12 -26.64
N ARG A 9 -3.79 0.10 -27.42
CA ARG A 9 -4.85 1.04 -27.07
C ARG A 9 -5.63 0.60 -25.84
N GLY A 10 -5.93 -0.68 -25.69
CA GLY A 10 -6.58 -1.25 -24.52
C GLY A 10 -5.78 -1.00 -23.25
N ARG A 11 -4.46 -1.19 -23.26
CA ARG A 11 -3.60 -0.93 -22.10
C ARG A 11 -3.52 0.54 -21.71
N ILE A 12 -3.46 1.45 -22.67
CA ILE A 12 -3.44 2.89 -22.42
C ILE A 12 -4.77 3.34 -21.79
N LEU A 13 -5.89 2.82 -22.27
CA LEU A 13 -7.21 3.15 -21.73
C LEU A 13 -7.43 2.58 -20.33
N VAL A 14 -6.90 1.39 -20.02
CA VAL A 14 -6.95 0.79 -18.69
C VAL A 14 -6.06 1.56 -17.72
N ALA A 15 -4.83 1.88 -18.10
CA ALA A 15 -3.93 2.69 -17.29
C ALA A 15 -4.51 4.08 -17.02
N ASP A 16 -5.08 4.73 -18.04
CA ASP A 16 -5.70 6.06 -17.93
C ASP A 16 -6.99 6.04 -17.06
N ARG A 17 -7.70 4.91 -17.03
CA ARG A 17 -8.88 4.71 -16.17
C ARG A 17 -8.52 4.42 -14.72
N ILE A 18 -7.46 3.65 -14.50
CA ILE A 18 -6.90 3.42 -13.16
C ILE A 18 -6.41 4.76 -12.59
N HIS A 19 -5.66 5.54 -13.38
CA HIS A 19 -5.16 6.85 -12.94
C HIS A 19 -6.26 7.92 -12.74
N ARG A 20 -7.40 7.82 -13.43
CA ARG A 20 -8.54 8.75 -13.20
C ARG A 20 -9.28 8.52 -11.89
N GLY A 21 -9.12 7.36 -11.28
CA GLY A 21 -9.68 7.06 -9.96
C GLY A 21 -8.75 7.40 -8.79
N GLU A 22 -7.48 7.72 -9.09
CA GLU A 22 -6.47 8.01 -8.08
C GLU A 22 -6.56 9.48 -7.66
N ARG A 23 -7.01 9.72 -6.44
CA ARG A 23 -7.13 11.06 -5.85
C ARG A 23 -5.93 11.35 -4.95
N PRO A 24 -5.47 12.62 -4.86
CA PRO A 24 -4.49 13.02 -3.86
C PRO A 24 -4.95 12.64 -2.46
N ILE A 25 -4.02 12.20 -1.63
CA ILE A 25 -4.36 11.76 -0.26
C ILE A 25 -4.94 12.91 0.58
N GLU A 26 -4.42 14.11 0.41
CA GLU A 26 -4.85 15.30 1.12
C GLU A 26 -6.33 15.59 0.86
N GLU A 27 -6.75 15.56 -0.41
CA GLU A 27 -8.14 15.81 -0.81
C GLU A 27 -9.11 14.80 -0.19
N VAL A 28 -8.72 13.52 -0.14
CA VAL A 28 -9.54 12.46 0.46
C VAL A 28 -9.63 12.62 1.99
N LEU A 29 -8.56 13.07 2.63
CA LEU A 29 -8.53 13.30 4.07
C LEU A 29 -9.30 14.55 4.48
N ASP A 30 -9.28 15.61 3.68
CA ASP A 30 -10.09 16.81 3.89
C ASP A 30 -11.59 16.50 3.87
N GLU A 31 -12.02 15.65 2.91
CA GLU A 31 -13.41 15.16 2.87
C GLU A 31 -13.78 14.23 4.04
N ALA A 32 -12.78 13.65 4.69
CA ALA A 32 -12.95 12.72 5.80
C ALA A 32 -12.74 13.37 7.18
N GLU A 33 -12.69 14.70 7.28
CA GLU A 33 -12.43 15.41 8.55
C GLU A 33 -13.46 15.06 9.62
N ASP A 34 -14.74 15.00 9.26
CA ASP A 34 -15.87 14.68 10.14
C ASP A 34 -16.16 13.18 10.31
N VAL A 35 -15.33 12.31 9.71
CA VAL A 35 -15.55 10.87 9.76
C VAL A 35 -15.27 10.32 11.16
N LYS A 36 -16.14 9.41 11.61
CA LYS A 36 -16.02 8.78 12.93
C LYS A 36 -14.68 8.05 13.07
N ARG A 37 -13.93 8.38 14.13
CA ARG A 37 -12.70 7.69 14.50
C ARG A 37 -12.99 6.49 15.39
N VAL A 38 -12.48 5.32 14.99
CA VAL A 38 -12.54 4.07 15.76
C VAL A 38 -11.18 3.77 16.38
N SER A 39 -11.16 3.00 17.47
CA SER A 39 -9.92 2.56 18.11
C SER A 39 -9.08 1.66 17.19
N GLY A 40 -7.84 1.46 17.57
CA GLY A 40 -6.89 0.60 16.86
C GLY A 40 -6.12 1.31 15.75
N THR A 41 -5.24 0.55 15.13
CA THR A 41 -4.37 0.99 14.05
C THR A 41 -4.77 0.34 12.73
N ALA A 42 -4.95 1.13 11.67
CA ALA A 42 -5.11 0.64 10.31
C ALA A 42 -3.84 0.89 9.50
N VAL A 43 -3.33 -0.14 8.86
CA VAL A 43 -2.15 -0.08 7.98
C VAL A 43 -2.59 -0.37 6.55
N PHE A 44 -2.55 0.64 5.68
CA PHE A 44 -2.86 0.51 4.27
C PHE A 44 -1.57 0.37 3.47
N LEU A 45 -1.33 -0.81 2.90
CA LEU A 45 -0.17 -1.05 2.04
C LEU A 45 -0.44 -0.53 0.63
N PHE A 46 0.31 0.49 0.23
CA PHE A 46 0.15 1.13 -1.07
C PHE A 46 1.45 1.79 -1.52
N LYS A 47 1.82 1.60 -2.78
CA LYS A 47 3.13 2.02 -3.30
C LYS A 47 3.29 3.53 -3.53
N ASP A 48 2.20 4.25 -3.79
CA ASP A 48 2.22 5.68 -4.16
C ASP A 48 1.73 6.54 -3.01
N LEU A 49 2.65 7.08 -2.22
CA LEU A 49 2.32 7.89 -1.05
C LEU A 49 1.65 9.23 -1.39
N GLY A 50 1.78 9.72 -2.64
CA GLY A 50 1.09 10.94 -3.08
C GLY A 50 -0.40 10.77 -3.32
N LYS A 51 -0.90 9.52 -3.32
CA LYS A 51 -2.28 9.18 -3.64
C LYS A 51 -2.97 8.42 -2.51
N ALA A 52 -4.29 8.52 -2.48
CA ALA A 52 -5.09 7.76 -1.52
C ALA A 52 -5.17 6.28 -1.93
N PRO A 53 -4.82 5.35 -1.02
CA PRO A 53 -5.00 3.92 -1.28
C PRO A 53 -6.46 3.60 -1.62
N PRO A 54 -6.75 2.82 -2.67
CA PRO A 54 -8.13 2.41 -3.01
C PRO A 54 -8.85 1.74 -1.84
N ALA A 55 -8.13 0.95 -1.04
CA ALA A 55 -8.68 0.34 0.17
C ALA A 55 -9.13 1.38 1.22
N LEU A 56 -8.37 2.46 1.40
CA LEU A 56 -8.74 3.57 2.28
C LEU A 56 -9.97 4.32 1.75
N VAL A 57 -10.00 4.64 0.45
CA VAL A 57 -11.14 5.29 -0.19
C VAL A 57 -12.41 4.46 -0.04
N ASN A 58 -12.33 3.15 -0.29
CA ASN A 58 -13.45 2.23 -0.13
C ASN A 58 -13.91 2.13 1.34
N ASN A 59 -12.97 2.09 2.28
CA ASN A 59 -13.29 2.09 3.71
C ASN A 59 -14.04 3.36 4.12
N LEU A 60 -13.57 4.53 3.69
CA LEU A 60 -14.24 5.81 3.97
C LEU A 60 -15.62 5.88 3.33
N LYS A 61 -15.76 5.45 2.08
CA LYS A 61 -17.01 5.51 1.32
C LYS A 61 -18.09 4.58 1.88
N HIS A 62 -17.72 3.35 2.22
CA HIS A 62 -18.68 2.30 2.57
C HIS A 62 -18.85 2.12 4.06
N ASN A 63 -17.75 2.10 4.82
CA ASN A 63 -17.78 1.93 6.28
C ASN A 63 -17.93 3.26 7.03
N LYS A 64 -17.56 4.40 6.40
CA LYS A 64 -17.64 5.74 6.98
C LYS A 64 -16.92 5.85 8.32
N VAL A 65 -15.76 5.20 8.43
CA VAL A 65 -14.90 5.23 9.61
C VAL A 65 -13.44 5.38 9.22
N LEU A 66 -12.66 5.93 10.14
CA LEU A 66 -11.21 5.99 10.05
C LEU A 66 -10.64 5.60 11.42
N HIS A 67 -9.53 4.87 11.44
CA HIS A 67 -8.89 4.51 12.69
C HIS A 67 -8.20 5.72 13.33
N LYS A 68 -8.05 5.70 14.66
CA LYS A 68 -7.34 6.76 15.39
C LYS A 68 -5.90 6.89 14.92
N CYS A 69 -5.26 5.75 14.66
CA CYS A 69 -3.96 5.69 14.01
C CYS A 69 -4.12 5.04 12.63
N THR A 70 -3.83 5.78 11.57
CA THR A 70 -3.91 5.30 10.19
C THR A 70 -2.55 5.48 9.53
N LEU A 71 -1.96 4.39 9.07
CA LEU A 71 -0.67 4.37 8.42
C LEU A 71 -0.84 4.01 6.95
N ILE A 72 -0.29 4.81 6.05
CA ILE A 72 -0.18 4.50 4.63
C ILE A 72 1.27 4.10 4.39
N VAL A 73 1.50 2.83 4.09
CA VAL A 73 2.84 2.25 4.04
C VAL A 73 3.21 1.90 2.62
N ALA A 74 4.27 2.54 2.11
CA ALA A 74 4.94 2.15 0.89
C ALA A 74 6.20 1.36 1.21
N ILE A 75 6.48 0.35 0.39
CA ILE A 75 7.63 -0.53 0.54
C ILE A 75 8.48 -0.43 -0.71
N ASP A 76 9.75 -0.07 -0.52
CA ASP A 76 10.74 0.01 -1.57
C ASP A 76 11.92 -0.94 -1.30
N THR A 77 12.65 -1.25 -2.37
CA THR A 77 13.88 -2.04 -2.27
C THR A 77 15.05 -1.21 -2.74
N ALA A 78 16.05 -1.07 -1.86
CA ALA A 78 17.31 -0.40 -2.18
C ALA A 78 18.19 -1.28 -3.09
N GLU A 79 19.11 -0.62 -3.80
CA GLU A 79 20.16 -1.30 -4.57
C GLU A 79 21.29 -1.87 -3.68
N GLU A 80 21.24 -1.55 -2.39
CA GLU A 80 22.16 -2.06 -1.38
C GLU A 80 21.72 -3.41 -0.85
N PRO A 81 22.66 -4.31 -0.46
CA PRO A 81 22.31 -5.60 0.08
C PRO A 81 21.47 -5.53 1.35
N ARG A 82 21.80 -4.58 2.23
CA ARG A 82 21.12 -4.37 3.51
C ARG A 82 21.00 -2.90 3.84
N VAL A 83 19.85 -2.51 4.40
CA VAL A 83 19.60 -1.15 4.91
C VAL A 83 19.69 -1.17 6.44
N ALA A 84 20.40 -0.21 7.01
CA ALA A 84 20.51 -0.07 8.46
C ALA A 84 19.12 0.19 9.08
N SER A 85 18.89 -0.31 10.29
CA SER A 85 17.57 -0.24 10.92
C SER A 85 17.09 1.20 11.13
N GLU A 86 18.01 2.14 11.39
CA GLU A 86 17.74 3.57 11.55
C GLU A 86 17.29 4.27 10.26
N ASP A 87 17.74 3.79 9.09
CA ASP A 87 17.46 4.36 7.78
C ASP A 87 16.31 3.65 7.06
N ARG A 88 15.78 2.58 7.67
CA ARG A 88 14.80 1.69 7.05
C ARG A 88 13.42 2.31 6.91
N ALA A 89 13.04 3.23 7.78
CA ALA A 89 11.72 3.83 7.76
C ALA A 89 11.76 5.35 7.83
N HIS A 90 11.02 5.98 6.92
CA HIS A 90 10.77 7.42 6.94
C HIS A 90 9.28 7.67 7.16
N ILE A 91 8.94 8.52 8.15
CA ILE A 91 7.57 8.82 8.52
C ILE A 91 7.25 10.30 8.28
N THR A 92 6.09 10.56 7.69
CA THR A 92 5.54 11.90 7.48
C THR A 92 4.11 11.97 7.97
N LYS A 93 3.79 12.97 8.81
CA LYS A 93 2.41 13.21 9.24
C LYS A 93 1.67 13.97 8.15
N VAL A 94 0.52 13.44 7.71
CA VAL A 94 -0.32 14.04 6.65
C VAL A 94 -1.54 14.74 7.25
N ALA A 95 -2.16 14.13 8.25
CA ALA A 95 -3.31 14.68 8.94
C ALA A 95 -3.32 14.22 10.41
N PRO A 96 -4.20 14.74 11.27
CA PRO A 96 -4.34 14.25 12.63
C PRO A 96 -4.63 12.74 12.66
N GLY A 97 -3.72 11.95 13.27
CA GLY A 97 -3.80 10.49 13.33
C GLY A 97 -3.53 9.76 12.01
N VAL A 98 -3.11 10.45 10.93
CA VAL A 98 -2.78 9.84 9.63
C VAL A 98 -1.32 10.12 9.28
N PHE A 99 -0.59 9.06 8.98
CA PHE A 99 0.82 9.11 8.69
C PHE A 99 1.13 8.31 7.41
N GLN A 100 2.09 8.80 6.65
CA GLN A 100 2.73 8.07 5.57
C GLN A 100 4.04 7.51 6.08
N VAL A 101 4.30 6.25 5.76
CA VAL A 101 5.52 5.56 6.15
C VAL A 101 6.13 4.94 4.90
N GLN A 102 7.32 5.36 4.56
CA GLN A 102 8.11 4.72 3.52
C GLN A 102 9.09 3.76 4.18
N ILE A 103 9.01 2.48 3.84
CA ILE A 103 9.90 1.44 4.33
C ILE A 103 10.79 0.99 3.19
N THR A 104 12.11 0.98 3.43
CA THR A 104 13.10 0.54 2.46
C THR A 104 13.85 -0.67 2.98
N PHE A 105 13.83 -1.76 2.23
CA PHE A 105 14.62 -2.96 2.52
C PHE A 105 15.75 -3.11 1.51
N GLY A 106 16.89 -3.60 1.96
CA GLY A 106 17.95 -4.04 1.05
C GLY A 106 17.53 -5.31 0.29
N PHE A 107 18.18 -5.60 -0.83
CA PHE A 107 17.80 -6.76 -1.64
C PHE A 107 18.12 -8.12 -0.98
N MET A 108 18.91 -8.14 0.12
CA MET A 108 19.18 -9.32 0.95
C MET A 108 18.50 -9.26 2.32
N ASP A 109 17.71 -8.23 2.60
CA ASP A 109 16.91 -8.17 3.82
C ASP A 109 15.67 -9.08 3.71
N GLU A 110 15.27 -9.65 4.84
CA GLU A 110 13.97 -10.31 4.95
C GLU A 110 12.94 -9.24 5.33
N PRO A 111 11.92 -8.99 4.48
CA PRO A 111 10.92 -7.96 4.78
C PRO A 111 10.04 -8.38 5.97
N ASP A 112 10.10 -7.60 7.03
CA ASP A 112 9.24 -7.72 8.21
C ASP A 112 8.62 -6.36 8.53
N VAL A 113 7.43 -6.11 7.97
CA VAL A 113 6.74 -4.84 8.13
C VAL A 113 6.28 -4.61 9.57
N PRO A 114 5.68 -5.59 10.27
CA PRO A 114 5.32 -5.44 11.68
C PRO A 114 6.50 -5.06 12.58
N ALA A 115 7.66 -5.70 12.38
CA ALA A 115 8.86 -5.39 13.14
C ALA A 115 9.33 -3.95 12.92
N VAL A 116 9.32 -3.47 11.67
CA VAL A 116 9.67 -2.08 11.37
C VAL A 116 8.67 -1.11 11.98
N LEU A 117 7.36 -1.36 11.84
CA LEU A 117 6.32 -0.48 12.39
C LEU A 117 6.37 -0.40 13.91
N SER A 118 6.73 -1.48 14.60
CA SER A 118 6.89 -1.47 16.06
C SER A 118 8.01 -0.54 16.55
N THR A 119 9.04 -0.31 15.74
CA THR A 119 10.11 0.64 16.07
C THR A 119 9.66 2.09 15.99
N LEU A 120 8.58 2.38 15.23
CA LEU A 120 8.08 3.73 15.01
C LEU A 120 7.31 4.30 16.21
N SER A 121 6.97 3.50 17.21
CA SER A 121 6.38 3.96 18.49
C SER A 121 7.26 5.01 19.19
N HIS A 122 8.57 4.95 18.99
CA HIS A 122 9.52 5.94 19.51
C HIS A 122 9.35 7.34 18.88
N PHE A 123 8.68 7.45 17.74
CA PHE A 123 8.41 8.72 17.05
C PHE A 123 7.05 9.34 17.38
N GLY A 124 6.42 8.90 18.49
CA GLY A 124 5.13 9.42 18.94
C GLY A 124 3.93 8.84 18.18
N LEU A 125 4.11 7.73 17.50
CA LEU A 125 3.03 6.94 16.93
C LEU A 125 2.38 6.09 18.02
N GLU A 126 1.06 6.22 18.18
CA GLU A 126 0.27 5.29 18.98
C GLU A 126 0.03 3.98 18.18
N TYR A 127 1.12 3.29 17.83
CA TYR A 127 1.05 1.99 17.17
C TYR A 127 0.90 0.89 18.24
N ASP A 128 -0.22 0.19 18.19
CA ASP A 128 -0.46 -0.99 18.99
C ASP A 128 -0.35 -2.24 18.11
N ALA A 129 0.68 -3.04 18.35
CA ALA A 129 0.90 -4.28 17.61
C ALA A 129 -0.20 -5.33 17.87
N ASP A 130 -0.93 -5.21 18.98
CA ASP A 130 -2.00 -6.14 19.33
C ASP A 130 -3.36 -5.73 18.78
N ASP A 131 -3.54 -4.44 18.41
CA ASP A 131 -4.76 -3.88 17.81
C ASP A 131 -4.48 -3.22 16.46
N VAL A 132 -3.90 -3.97 15.52
CA VAL A 132 -3.58 -3.52 14.17
C VAL A 132 -4.30 -4.37 13.11
N THR A 133 -4.83 -3.69 12.09
CA THR A 133 -5.40 -4.32 10.89
C THR A 133 -4.63 -3.88 9.66
N TYR A 134 -4.16 -4.82 8.86
CA TYR A 134 -3.45 -4.57 7.61
C TYR A 134 -4.40 -4.68 6.44
N PHE A 135 -4.54 -3.60 5.68
CA PHE A 135 -5.37 -3.55 4.48
C PHE A 135 -4.50 -3.71 3.24
N LEU A 136 -4.74 -4.79 2.51
CA LEU A 136 -4.11 -5.06 1.22
C LEU A 136 -5.12 -4.74 0.12
N GLY A 137 -4.77 -3.80 -0.77
CA GLY A 137 -5.52 -3.54 -1.98
C GLY A 137 -5.22 -4.61 -3.03
N HIS A 138 -6.23 -5.35 -3.49
CA HIS A 138 -6.10 -6.23 -4.64
C HIS A 138 -6.56 -5.48 -5.89
N GLU A 139 -5.60 -4.91 -6.63
CA GLU A 139 -5.86 -4.43 -7.99
C GLU A 139 -5.66 -5.61 -8.95
N SER A 140 -6.71 -5.98 -9.66
CA SER A 140 -6.60 -6.93 -10.77
C SER A 140 -5.86 -6.27 -11.93
N ILE A 141 -4.52 -6.19 -11.84
CA ILE A 141 -3.69 -5.71 -12.93
C ILE A 141 -3.54 -6.87 -13.91
N ILE A 142 -4.14 -6.74 -15.10
CA ILE A 142 -3.85 -7.63 -16.21
C ILE A 142 -2.38 -7.45 -16.61
N ALA A 143 -1.60 -8.51 -16.39
CA ALA A 143 -0.16 -8.55 -16.55
C ALA A 143 0.31 -8.04 -17.92
N GLY A 144 1.05 -6.94 -17.93
CA GLY A 144 1.82 -6.50 -19.07
C GLY A 144 3.29 -6.47 -18.69
N LYS A 145 4.10 -7.35 -19.25
CA LYS A 145 5.56 -7.34 -19.11
C LYS A 145 6.10 -5.96 -19.47
N ALA A 146 6.55 -5.20 -18.48
CA ALA A 146 7.34 -4.00 -18.70
C ALA A 146 8.82 -4.40 -18.82
N PRO A 147 9.48 -4.15 -19.96
CA PRO A 147 10.91 -4.39 -20.07
C PRO A 147 11.67 -3.36 -19.25
N GLY A 148 12.54 -3.81 -18.34
CA GLY A 148 13.47 -2.94 -17.59
C GLY A 148 13.33 -2.97 -16.07
N MET A 149 12.60 -3.93 -15.49
CA MET A 149 12.55 -4.10 -14.04
C MET A 149 13.75 -4.91 -13.53
N ASN A 150 14.30 -4.47 -12.39
CA ASN A 150 15.25 -5.23 -11.59
C ASN A 150 14.61 -6.55 -11.10
N PRO A 151 15.31 -7.69 -11.00
CA PRO A 151 14.75 -8.99 -10.60
C PRO A 151 13.92 -8.96 -9.32
N LEU A 152 14.23 -8.08 -8.38
CA LEU A 152 13.45 -7.92 -7.14
C LEU A 152 12.15 -7.14 -7.36
N GLN A 153 12.16 -6.13 -8.22
CA GLN A 153 10.95 -5.42 -8.63
C GLN A 153 10.03 -6.35 -9.42
N GLU A 154 10.60 -7.26 -10.21
CA GLU A 154 9.85 -8.29 -10.92
C GLU A 154 9.24 -9.31 -9.94
N HIS A 155 9.97 -9.71 -8.90
CA HIS A 155 9.45 -10.58 -7.83
C HIS A 155 8.33 -9.91 -7.03
N LEU A 156 8.51 -8.64 -6.65
CA LEU A 156 7.50 -7.84 -5.96
C LEU A 156 6.26 -7.63 -6.85
N PHE A 157 6.46 -7.39 -8.15
CA PHE A 157 5.38 -7.21 -9.13
C PHE A 157 4.61 -8.51 -9.41
N VAL A 158 5.31 -9.62 -9.63
CA VAL A 158 4.70 -10.96 -9.79
C VAL A 158 3.96 -11.37 -8.53
N TRP A 159 4.46 -10.96 -7.39
CA TRP A 159 3.91 -11.24 -6.09
C TRP A 159 2.64 -10.40 -5.81
N LEU A 160 2.61 -9.12 -6.08
CA LEU A 160 1.41 -8.27 -6.04
C LEU A 160 0.31 -8.79 -7.00
N ASN A 161 0.69 -9.51 -8.07
CA ASN A 161 -0.23 -10.12 -9.03
C ASN A 161 -0.72 -11.53 -8.68
N ARG A 162 -0.09 -12.23 -7.73
CA ARG A 162 -0.43 -13.64 -7.39
C ARG A 162 -1.47 -13.82 -6.30
N GLY A 163 -2.04 -12.74 -5.80
CA GLY A 163 -3.03 -12.76 -4.74
C GLY A 163 -2.44 -12.39 -3.38
N ALA A 164 -3.27 -11.83 -2.54
CA ALA A 164 -2.91 -11.25 -1.26
C ALA A 164 -2.32 -12.26 -0.26
N ASP A 165 -2.67 -13.54 -0.37
CA ASP A 165 -2.09 -14.63 0.44
C ASP A 165 -0.55 -14.71 0.36
N SER A 166 0.02 -14.38 -0.80
CA SER A 166 1.48 -14.34 -0.98
C SER A 166 2.08 -13.04 -0.44
N ALA A 167 1.31 -11.94 -0.47
CA ALA A 167 1.71 -10.60 -0.01
C ALA A 167 1.90 -10.58 1.50
N GLY A 168 0.91 -11.07 2.22
CA GLY A 168 0.94 -11.14 3.67
C GLY A 168 2.14 -11.95 4.18
N ARG A 169 2.40 -13.10 3.57
CA ARG A 169 3.54 -13.96 3.96
C ARG A 169 4.90 -13.36 3.68
N PHE A 170 5.07 -12.72 2.53
CA PHE A 170 6.36 -12.10 2.17
C PHE A 170 6.72 -10.94 3.09
N LEU A 171 5.73 -10.16 3.53
CA LEU A 171 5.91 -9.03 4.42
C LEU A 171 5.82 -9.40 5.91
N ASN A 172 5.78 -10.71 6.19
CA ASN A 172 5.65 -11.27 7.53
C ASN A 172 4.42 -10.74 8.30
N LEU A 173 3.31 -10.47 7.57
CA LEU A 173 2.07 -9.99 8.20
C LEU A 173 1.34 -11.12 8.93
N PRO A 174 0.79 -10.87 10.13
CA PRO A 174 -0.05 -11.85 10.83
C PRO A 174 -1.34 -12.10 10.03
N THR A 175 -1.55 -13.35 9.61
CA THR A 175 -2.63 -13.75 8.67
C THR A 175 -4.03 -13.51 9.21
N ASP A 176 -4.21 -13.51 10.51
CA ASP A 176 -5.46 -13.24 11.22
C ASP A 176 -5.83 -11.73 11.27
N ARG A 177 -4.90 -10.85 10.89
CA ARG A 177 -5.06 -9.39 10.91
C ARG A 177 -4.98 -8.75 9.53
N VAL A 178 -4.94 -9.56 8.48
CA VAL A 178 -4.91 -9.08 7.10
C VAL A 178 -6.33 -9.01 6.54
N PHE A 179 -6.69 -7.84 6.05
CA PHE A 179 -7.96 -7.59 5.38
C PHE A 179 -7.71 -7.23 3.90
N GLU A 180 -8.23 -8.07 3.00
CA GLU A 180 -8.07 -7.87 1.56
C GLU A 180 -9.24 -7.09 0.99
N VAL A 181 -8.95 -6.01 0.29
CA VAL A 181 -9.95 -5.17 -0.37
C VAL A 181 -9.76 -5.27 -1.89
N GLY A 182 -10.65 -6.01 -2.54
CA GLY A 182 -10.68 -6.11 -4.00
C GLY A 182 -11.56 -5.03 -4.62
N SER A 183 -11.03 -4.27 -5.59
CA SER A 183 -11.83 -3.41 -6.46
C SER A 183 -11.95 -4.03 -7.85
N ARG A 184 -13.19 -4.19 -8.35
CA ARG A 184 -13.44 -4.59 -9.74
C ARG A 184 -13.49 -3.33 -10.59
N VAL A 185 -12.60 -3.24 -11.56
CA VAL A 185 -12.69 -2.27 -12.65
C VAL A 185 -13.34 -3.00 -13.82
N GLU A 186 -14.61 -2.73 -14.11
CA GLU A 186 -15.26 -3.19 -15.34
C GLU A 186 -14.72 -2.37 -16.52
N ILE A 187 -14.29 -3.10 -17.56
CA ILE A 187 -13.77 -2.55 -18.84
C ILE A 187 -14.94 -2.34 -19.80
#